data_aedb7acff9b2767c362ff9bf5a234c4c
#
_entry.id   aedb7acff9b2767c362ff9bf5a234c4c
#
_cell.length_a   1.000
_cell.length_b   1.000
_cell.length_c   1.000
_cell.angle_alpha   90.00
_cell.angle_beta   90.00
_cell.angle_gamma   90.00
#
_symmetry.space_group_name_H-M   'P 1'
#
loop_
_entity.id
_entity.type
_entity.pdbx_description
1 polymer ?
#
loop_
_entity_poly.entity_id
_entity_poly.type
_entity_poly.pdbx_seq_one_letter_code
_entity_poly.pdbx_strand_id
1 'polypeptide(L)'
;MKRLLIVGVLLLLCSGIGCIEQGSTPHDDTISVGDTIKVNYVGRLEDDSIFDTSFEDIAKHAGIYNPQRIYNPLQFKVGAGEMIAGFDSGVVGMKVAETKNITVQPEMGYGPIDEKKIQRLDIDQQVPLVYTLPKMFTVPTDQFNSQFGKDHKIDDVVDIPGMEFTAVVVEFGDTIVNLSLNLKKGDTFNMPESPWMDKVTGVDDVNITIKHIVTPGEIVKLGNVPWNTTIINITDKNMTLHHNRVPDTTINTMFGPIQVSFRDDKLIMDRNQPLAGKTLIFTVTVEEIVSKAESVDGNGGAGLPPVSSILPPLKIE
;
A
#
# COMPACT_ATOMS: atom_id res chain seq x y z
N MET A 1 -69.52 -18.66 -76.64
CA MET A 1 -69.00 -17.83 -77.77
C MET A 1 -67.57 -17.47 -77.48
N LYS A 2 -66.65 -18.19 -78.17
CA LYS A 2 -65.67 -17.65 -79.17
C LYS A 2 -64.99 -16.38 -78.67
N ARG A 3 -63.65 -16.33 -78.39
CA ARG A 3 -62.44 -16.33 -79.29
C ARG A 3 -61.27 -16.31 -78.40
N LEU A 4 -60.33 -17.18 -78.40
CA LEU A 4 -59.14 -17.46 -79.28
C LEU A 4 -58.37 -16.20 -79.72
N LEU A 5 -57.12 -16.10 -79.32
CA LEU A 5 -55.87 -15.71 -80.10
C LEU A 5 -54.72 -15.45 -79.14
N ILE A 6 -53.65 -16.25 -79.09
CA ILE A 6 -52.47 -16.37 -79.96
C ILE A 6 -51.38 -15.40 -79.56
N VAL A 7 -50.24 -16.01 -79.08
CA VAL A 7 -48.83 -15.89 -79.39
C VAL A 7 -48.09 -14.57 -79.07
N GLY A 8 -47.01 -14.74 -78.36
CA GLY A 8 -45.89 -13.82 -78.29
C GLY A 8 -44.82 -14.34 -77.39
N VAL A 9 -43.97 -15.25 -77.89
CA VAL A 9 -42.65 -15.64 -77.33
C VAL A 9 -41.75 -14.48 -77.54
N LEU A 10 -41.22 -13.89 -76.45
CA LEU A 10 -40.07 -12.98 -76.49
C LEU A 10 -39.02 -13.50 -75.49
N LEU A 11 -38.04 -14.18 -75.98
CA LEU A 11 -36.81 -14.51 -75.27
C LEU A 11 -36.05 -13.22 -75.02
N LEU A 12 -35.93 -12.78 -73.78
CA LEU A 12 -34.95 -11.80 -73.36
C LEU A 12 -33.90 -12.50 -72.49
N LEU A 13 -32.75 -12.67 -73.04
CA LEU A 13 -31.50 -12.99 -72.35
C LEU A 13 -31.16 -11.82 -71.43
N CYS A 14 -31.40 -11.93 -70.14
CA CYS A 14 -30.81 -11.10 -69.12
C CYS A 14 -29.59 -11.77 -68.58
N SER A 15 -28.44 -11.26 -68.96
CA SER A 15 -27.10 -11.49 -68.46
C SER A 15 -27.12 -11.47 -66.92
N GLY A 16 -26.66 -12.58 -66.30
CA GLY A 16 -26.46 -12.64 -64.85
C GLY A 16 -25.39 -11.66 -64.41
N ILE A 17 -25.82 -10.61 -63.72
CA ILE A 17 -24.93 -9.85 -62.83
C ILE A 17 -24.90 -10.65 -61.54
N GLY A 18 -23.85 -11.44 -61.33
CA GLY A 18 -23.55 -12.06 -60.06
C GLY A 18 -23.35 -11.00 -59.01
N CYS A 19 -24.29 -10.86 -58.08
CA CYS A 19 -24.01 -10.24 -56.81
C CYS A 19 -22.90 -11.07 -56.16
N ILE A 20 -21.68 -10.54 -56.15
CA ILE A 20 -20.62 -10.97 -55.25
C ILE A 20 -21.15 -10.54 -53.86
N GLU A 21 -21.72 -11.47 -53.09
CA GLU A 21 -21.80 -11.35 -51.67
C GLU A 21 -20.37 -11.20 -51.20
N GLN A 22 -19.99 -9.98 -50.79
CA GLN A 22 -18.79 -9.80 -49.98
C GLN A 22 -19.03 -10.63 -48.72
N GLY A 23 -18.41 -11.82 -48.70
CA GLY A 23 -18.33 -12.62 -47.49
C GLY A 23 -17.76 -11.73 -46.40
N SER A 24 -18.59 -11.30 -45.48
CA SER A 24 -18.12 -10.79 -44.19
C SER A 24 -17.23 -11.89 -43.63
N THR A 25 -15.92 -11.65 -43.55
CA THR A 25 -15.01 -12.46 -42.73
C THR A 25 -15.70 -12.67 -41.39
N PRO A 26 -15.79 -13.89 -40.86
CA PRO A 26 -16.37 -14.10 -39.55
C PRO A 26 -15.63 -13.15 -38.59
N HIS A 27 -16.34 -12.18 -38.05
CA HIS A 27 -15.79 -11.31 -37.03
C HIS A 27 -15.48 -12.26 -35.86
N ASP A 28 -14.21 -12.42 -35.57
CA ASP A 28 -13.78 -13.22 -34.42
C ASP A 28 -14.15 -12.47 -33.15
N ASP A 29 -15.35 -12.76 -32.62
CA ASP A 29 -15.89 -12.17 -31.40
C ASP A 29 -15.19 -12.68 -30.14
N THR A 30 -14.13 -13.48 -30.29
CA THR A 30 -13.38 -14.10 -29.20
C THR A 30 -12.21 -13.21 -28.80
N ILE A 31 -12.07 -12.95 -27.52
CA ILE A 31 -10.97 -12.14 -26.95
C ILE A 31 -9.62 -12.86 -27.14
N SER A 32 -8.66 -12.14 -27.67
CA SER A 32 -7.27 -12.57 -27.87
C SER A 32 -6.30 -11.63 -27.15
N VAL A 33 -5.08 -12.12 -26.90
CA VAL A 33 -3.99 -11.28 -26.36
C VAL A 33 -3.70 -10.14 -27.33
N GLY A 34 -3.61 -8.92 -26.81
CA GLY A 34 -3.41 -7.67 -27.56
C GLY A 34 -4.71 -6.92 -27.88
N ASP A 35 -5.88 -7.53 -27.70
CA ASP A 35 -7.16 -6.85 -27.84
C ASP A 35 -7.35 -5.84 -26.72
N THR A 36 -8.03 -4.73 -27.00
CA THR A 36 -8.51 -3.80 -25.96
C THR A 36 -9.99 -4.08 -25.72
N ILE A 37 -10.35 -4.35 -24.47
CA ILE A 37 -11.71 -4.75 -24.09
C ILE A 37 -12.26 -3.87 -22.98
N LYS A 38 -13.60 -3.88 -22.84
CA LYS A 38 -14.31 -3.38 -21.66
C LYS A 38 -15.06 -4.52 -20.99
N VAL A 39 -14.92 -4.60 -19.67
CA VAL A 39 -15.58 -5.62 -18.85
C VAL A 39 -16.25 -5.01 -17.64
N ASN A 40 -17.38 -5.54 -17.24
CA ASN A 40 -17.91 -5.37 -15.90
C ASN A 40 -17.44 -6.53 -15.03
N TYR A 41 -17.22 -6.26 -13.74
CA TYR A 41 -16.79 -7.31 -12.83
C TYR A 41 -17.23 -7.09 -11.39
N VAL A 42 -17.26 -8.19 -10.65
CA VAL A 42 -17.35 -8.24 -9.18
C VAL A 42 -16.26 -9.16 -8.67
N GLY A 43 -15.34 -8.63 -7.87
CA GLY A 43 -14.27 -9.37 -7.23
C GLY A 43 -14.65 -9.75 -5.79
N ARG A 44 -14.56 -11.04 -5.47
CA ARG A 44 -14.89 -11.62 -4.16
C ARG A 44 -13.74 -12.46 -3.62
N LEU A 45 -13.68 -12.58 -2.30
CA LEU A 45 -12.86 -13.57 -1.60
C LEU A 45 -13.61 -14.90 -1.47
N GLU A 46 -12.96 -15.94 -0.93
CA GLU A 46 -13.55 -17.25 -0.71
C GLU A 46 -14.70 -17.25 0.33
N ASP A 47 -14.78 -16.23 1.18
CA ASP A 47 -15.85 -16.00 2.15
C ASP A 47 -17.01 -15.16 1.58
N ASP A 48 -17.05 -14.97 0.27
CA ASP A 48 -18.00 -14.14 -0.48
C ASP A 48 -17.94 -12.63 -0.18
N SER A 49 -17.00 -12.16 0.64
CA SER A 49 -16.79 -10.73 0.85
C SER A 49 -16.29 -10.07 -0.45
N ILE A 50 -16.95 -8.96 -0.83
CA ILE A 50 -16.63 -8.21 -2.04
C ILE A 50 -15.49 -7.24 -1.70
N PHE A 51 -14.37 -7.32 -2.45
CA PHE A 51 -13.23 -6.43 -2.27
C PHE A 51 -13.11 -5.38 -3.38
N ASP A 52 -13.71 -5.62 -4.57
CA ASP A 52 -13.71 -4.66 -5.68
C ASP A 52 -14.83 -4.95 -6.68
N THR A 53 -15.31 -3.91 -7.40
CA THR A 53 -16.35 -4.05 -8.42
C THR A 53 -16.38 -2.83 -9.35
N SER A 54 -16.85 -3.02 -10.58
CA SER A 54 -17.17 -1.94 -11.53
C SER A 54 -18.56 -1.32 -11.31
N PHE A 55 -19.40 -1.88 -10.43
CA PHE A 55 -20.76 -1.43 -10.19
C PHE A 55 -20.88 -0.58 -8.92
N GLU A 56 -21.38 0.63 -9.05
CA GLU A 56 -21.53 1.58 -7.94
C GLU A 56 -22.49 1.09 -6.85
N ASP A 57 -23.61 0.52 -7.25
CA ASP A 57 -24.62 -0.01 -6.33
C ASP A 57 -24.10 -1.20 -5.52
N ILE A 58 -23.34 -2.09 -6.16
CA ILE A 58 -22.68 -3.22 -5.47
C ILE A 58 -21.63 -2.70 -4.49
N ALA A 59 -20.83 -1.70 -4.89
CA ALA A 59 -19.82 -1.11 -4.00
C ALA A 59 -20.47 -0.48 -2.76
N LYS A 60 -21.61 0.21 -2.91
CA LYS A 60 -22.37 0.79 -1.80
C LYS A 60 -22.93 -0.28 -0.86
N HIS A 61 -23.50 -1.34 -1.39
CA HIS A 61 -24.04 -2.44 -0.57
C HIS A 61 -22.95 -3.22 0.16
N ALA A 62 -21.78 -3.37 -0.46
CA ALA A 62 -20.63 -4.05 0.12
C ALA A 62 -19.83 -3.17 1.10
N GLY A 63 -20.15 -1.87 1.24
CA GLY A 63 -19.44 -0.96 2.14
C GLY A 63 -18.06 -0.54 1.67
N ILE A 64 -17.74 -0.74 0.36
CA ILE A 64 -16.45 -0.40 -0.26
C ILE A 64 -16.57 0.79 -1.22
N TYR A 65 -17.66 1.55 -1.14
CA TYR A 65 -17.90 2.69 -2.03
C TYR A 65 -16.90 3.82 -1.79
N ASN A 66 -16.26 4.26 -2.88
CA ASN A 66 -15.40 5.43 -2.88
C ASN A 66 -16.03 6.54 -3.75
N PRO A 67 -16.41 7.71 -3.21
CA PRO A 67 -17.03 8.79 -3.97
C PRO A 67 -16.09 9.45 -4.99
N GLN A 68 -14.78 9.23 -4.90
CA GLN A 68 -13.82 9.76 -5.86
C GLN A 68 -13.59 8.83 -7.07
N ARG A 69 -14.09 7.59 -7.00
CA ARG A 69 -13.99 6.61 -8.08
C ARG A 69 -15.15 6.70 -9.03
N ILE A 70 -14.87 6.64 -10.32
CA ILE A 70 -15.88 6.49 -11.38
C ILE A 70 -16.14 4.99 -11.55
N TYR A 71 -17.39 4.57 -11.32
CA TYR A 71 -17.85 3.19 -11.51
C TYR A 71 -18.37 3.03 -12.94
N ASN A 72 -17.61 2.37 -13.78
CA ASN A 72 -17.92 2.07 -15.18
C ASN A 72 -17.20 0.78 -15.61
N PRO A 73 -17.53 0.20 -16.77
CA PRO A 73 -16.80 -0.93 -17.30
C PRO A 73 -15.29 -0.65 -17.39
N LEU A 74 -14.48 -1.57 -16.86
CA LEU A 74 -13.03 -1.49 -16.85
C LEU A 74 -12.50 -1.72 -18.27
N GLN A 75 -11.77 -0.77 -18.81
CA GLN A 75 -11.10 -0.89 -20.10
C GLN A 75 -9.63 -1.17 -19.90
N PHE A 76 -9.11 -2.20 -20.58
CA PHE A 76 -7.67 -2.54 -20.55
C PHE A 76 -7.26 -3.32 -21.80
N LYS A 77 -5.95 -3.38 -22.06
CA LYS A 77 -5.36 -4.18 -23.15
C LYS A 77 -4.92 -5.53 -22.61
N VAL A 78 -5.49 -6.60 -23.15
CA VAL A 78 -5.23 -7.98 -22.73
C VAL A 78 -3.78 -8.37 -23.01
N GLY A 79 -3.09 -8.92 -22.00
CA GLY A 79 -1.68 -9.31 -22.09
C GLY A 79 -0.68 -8.19 -21.96
N ALA A 80 -1.11 -6.93 -21.70
CA ALA A 80 -0.22 -5.79 -21.51
C ALA A 80 0.32 -5.67 -20.08
N GLY A 81 -0.12 -6.51 -19.13
CA GLY A 81 0.27 -6.44 -17.73
C GLY A 81 -0.39 -5.29 -16.96
N GLU A 82 -1.48 -4.74 -17.49
CA GLU A 82 -2.27 -3.70 -16.80
C GLU A 82 -3.11 -4.29 -15.66
N MET A 83 -3.41 -5.60 -15.75
CA MET A 83 -4.19 -6.36 -14.77
C MET A 83 -3.34 -7.44 -14.13
N ILE A 84 -3.81 -7.99 -12.97
CA ILE A 84 -3.19 -9.18 -12.39
C ILE A 84 -3.26 -10.35 -13.37
N ALA A 85 -2.20 -11.16 -13.41
CA ALA A 85 -2.00 -12.16 -14.47
C ALA A 85 -3.16 -13.14 -14.60
N GLY A 86 -3.76 -13.56 -13.48
CA GLY A 86 -4.89 -14.48 -13.49
C GLY A 86 -6.18 -13.88 -14.06
N PHE A 87 -6.42 -12.59 -13.85
CA PHE A 87 -7.55 -11.88 -14.44
C PHE A 87 -7.34 -11.70 -15.95
N ASP A 88 -6.15 -11.21 -16.33
CA ASP A 88 -5.76 -10.95 -17.70
C ASP A 88 -5.83 -12.21 -18.57
N SER A 89 -5.25 -13.32 -18.11
CA SER A 89 -5.34 -14.61 -18.81
C SER A 89 -6.74 -15.21 -18.78
N GLY A 90 -7.51 -14.96 -17.72
CA GLY A 90 -8.84 -15.53 -17.53
C GLY A 90 -9.89 -15.03 -18.51
N VAL A 91 -9.73 -13.83 -19.08
CA VAL A 91 -10.65 -13.23 -20.08
C VAL A 91 -10.37 -13.70 -21.50
N VAL A 92 -9.17 -14.28 -21.76
CA VAL A 92 -8.83 -14.79 -23.09
C VAL A 92 -9.79 -15.92 -23.48
N GLY A 93 -10.29 -15.88 -24.71
CA GLY A 93 -11.26 -16.83 -25.24
C GLY A 93 -12.73 -16.53 -24.90
N MET A 94 -13.03 -15.52 -24.06
CA MET A 94 -14.39 -15.07 -23.83
C MET A 94 -14.94 -14.28 -25.02
N LYS A 95 -16.27 -14.21 -25.11
CA LYS A 95 -17.00 -13.47 -26.14
C LYS A 95 -17.74 -12.27 -25.52
N VAL A 96 -18.10 -11.32 -26.39
CA VAL A 96 -18.98 -10.21 -25.98
C VAL A 96 -20.29 -10.75 -25.39
N ALA A 97 -20.77 -10.14 -24.32
CA ALA A 97 -21.92 -10.53 -23.50
C ALA A 97 -21.75 -11.86 -22.72
N GLU A 98 -20.60 -12.51 -22.80
CA GLU A 98 -20.32 -13.69 -21.97
C GLU A 98 -19.99 -13.27 -20.54
N THR A 99 -20.53 -14.04 -19.59
CA THR A 99 -20.21 -13.92 -18.15
C THR A 99 -19.50 -15.19 -17.69
N LYS A 100 -18.37 -15.02 -17.00
CA LYS A 100 -17.55 -16.12 -16.49
C LYS A 100 -17.02 -15.85 -15.11
N ASN A 101 -16.91 -16.88 -14.26
CA ASN A 101 -16.16 -16.82 -13.01
C ASN A 101 -14.70 -17.18 -13.27
N ILE A 102 -13.81 -16.27 -12.91
CA ILE A 102 -12.36 -16.43 -13.01
C ILE A 102 -11.80 -16.56 -11.59
N THR A 103 -11.23 -17.71 -11.26
CA THR A 103 -10.56 -17.93 -9.99
C THR A 103 -9.07 -17.65 -10.16
N VAL A 104 -8.52 -16.73 -9.36
CA VAL A 104 -7.13 -16.33 -9.40
C VAL A 104 -6.43 -16.76 -8.12
N GLN A 105 -5.49 -17.67 -8.25
CA GLN A 105 -4.64 -18.09 -7.15
C GLN A 105 -3.65 -16.97 -6.75
N PRO A 106 -3.15 -16.94 -5.50
CA PRO A 106 -2.26 -15.87 -5.03
C PRO A 106 -1.09 -15.58 -5.97
N GLU A 107 -0.46 -16.60 -6.53
CA GLU A 107 0.71 -16.47 -7.41
C GLU A 107 0.39 -15.73 -8.72
N MET A 108 -0.85 -15.81 -9.17
CA MET A 108 -1.36 -15.12 -10.36
C MET A 108 -2.13 -13.83 -10.03
N GLY A 109 -2.21 -13.51 -8.74
CA GLY A 109 -2.87 -12.31 -8.19
C GLY A 109 -1.87 -11.36 -7.55
N TYR A 110 -2.04 -11.12 -6.25
CA TYR A 110 -1.20 -10.21 -5.46
C TYR A 110 0.01 -10.91 -4.80
N GLY A 111 0.31 -12.12 -5.20
CA GLY A 111 1.39 -12.94 -4.67
C GLY A 111 1.04 -13.64 -3.35
N PRO A 112 1.87 -14.62 -2.93
CA PRO A 112 1.74 -15.28 -1.64
C PRO A 112 2.09 -14.31 -0.49
N ILE A 113 1.72 -14.68 0.74
CA ILE A 113 2.16 -13.97 1.94
C ILE A 113 3.68 -14.09 2.07
N ASP A 114 4.35 -12.98 2.26
CA ASP A 114 5.78 -12.92 2.61
C ASP A 114 5.91 -12.77 4.12
N GLU A 115 6.31 -13.84 4.80
CA GLU A 115 6.50 -13.87 6.25
C GLU A 115 7.57 -12.87 6.75
N LYS A 116 8.50 -12.45 5.90
CA LYS A 116 9.50 -11.42 6.24
C LYS A 116 8.90 -10.03 6.40
N LYS A 117 7.70 -9.81 5.85
CA LYS A 117 6.95 -8.57 5.99
C LYS A 117 6.05 -8.55 7.22
N ILE A 118 5.96 -9.68 7.95
CA ILE A 118 5.14 -9.80 9.15
C ILE A 118 6.04 -9.70 10.38
N GLN A 119 5.83 -8.65 11.16
CA GLN A 119 6.47 -8.47 12.45
C GLN A 119 5.50 -8.88 13.56
N ARG A 120 5.96 -9.76 14.46
CA ARG A 120 5.21 -10.22 15.63
C ARG A 120 5.93 -9.77 16.88
N LEU A 121 5.34 -8.88 17.63
CA LEU A 121 5.85 -8.37 18.90
C LEU A 121 5.03 -8.92 20.05
N ASP A 122 5.65 -9.14 21.19
CA ASP A 122 4.88 -9.44 22.41
C ASP A 122 3.98 -8.25 22.75
N ILE A 123 2.75 -8.53 23.19
CA ILE A 123 1.82 -7.49 23.64
C ILE A 123 2.36 -6.79 24.89
N ASP A 124 3.15 -7.52 25.69
CA ASP A 124 3.87 -7.02 26.85
C ASP A 124 5.34 -6.83 26.50
N GLN A 125 5.80 -5.60 26.48
CA GLN A 125 7.16 -5.25 26.14
C GLN A 125 7.91 -4.69 27.33
N GLN A 126 9.10 -5.23 27.61
CA GLN A 126 10.01 -4.64 28.57
C GLN A 126 10.86 -3.56 27.90
N VAL A 127 10.83 -2.38 28.49
CA VAL A 127 11.66 -1.25 28.07
C VAL A 127 12.45 -0.70 29.25
N PRO A 128 13.63 -0.10 29.00
CA PRO A 128 14.41 0.51 30.08
C PRO A 128 13.62 1.61 30.79
N LEU A 129 13.58 1.60 32.11
CA LEU A 129 13.08 2.69 32.94
C LEU A 129 14.15 3.76 33.15
N VAL A 130 15.40 3.34 33.13
CA VAL A 130 16.59 4.18 33.34
C VAL A 130 17.50 4.06 32.15
N TYR A 131 17.96 5.19 31.66
CA TYR A 131 18.90 5.27 30.53
C TYR A 131 19.96 6.34 30.83
N THR A 132 20.99 6.39 30.00
CA THR A 132 22.06 7.39 30.10
C THR A 132 22.19 8.19 28.81
N LEU A 133 22.46 9.48 28.95
CA LEU A 133 22.89 10.35 27.86
C LEU A 133 24.37 10.72 28.08
N PRO A 134 25.19 10.79 27.02
CA PRO A 134 26.50 11.39 27.11
C PRO A 134 26.35 12.85 27.61
N LYS A 135 27.15 13.23 28.60
CA LYS A 135 27.16 14.61 29.12
C LYS A 135 27.71 15.59 28.09
N MET A 136 28.64 15.13 27.27
CA MET A 136 29.29 15.92 26.24
C MET A 136 28.95 15.39 24.84
N PHE A 137 28.82 16.28 23.89
CA PHE A 137 28.67 15.95 22.47
C PHE A 137 29.33 17.01 21.60
N THR A 138 29.70 16.63 20.39
CA THR A 138 30.45 17.44 19.45
C THR A 138 29.56 17.78 18.24
N VAL A 139 29.63 19.03 17.81
CA VAL A 139 28.92 19.53 16.62
C VAL A 139 29.93 20.18 15.67
N PRO A 140 29.86 19.99 14.35
CA PRO A 140 30.64 20.77 13.39
C PRO A 140 30.43 22.27 13.56
N THR A 141 31.51 23.07 13.49
CA THR A 141 31.47 24.52 13.76
C THR A 141 30.55 25.27 12.79
N ASP A 142 30.49 24.83 11.53
CA ASP A 142 29.60 25.41 10.52
C ASP A 142 28.12 25.14 10.87
N GLN A 143 27.78 23.92 11.32
CA GLN A 143 26.44 23.55 11.79
C GLN A 143 26.09 24.33 13.06
N PHE A 144 27.00 24.41 14.04
CA PHE A 144 26.80 25.20 15.26
C PHE A 144 26.49 26.68 14.92
N ASN A 145 27.33 27.29 14.08
CA ASN A 145 27.17 28.68 13.66
C ASN A 145 25.87 28.93 12.87
N SER A 146 25.45 27.93 12.08
CA SER A 146 24.17 28.03 11.35
C SER A 146 22.96 27.99 12.29
N GLN A 147 23.04 27.27 13.39
CA GLN A 147 21.96 27.01 14.31
C GLN A 147 21.87 28.06 15.43
N PHE A 148 23.02 28.48 15.98
CA PHE A 148 23.09 29.36 17.15
C PHE A 148 23.65 30.74 16.85
N GLY A 149 24.28 30.94 15.68
CA GLY A 149 24.98 32.18 15.34
C GLY A 149 26.50 32.07 15.51
N LYS A 150 27.24 33.13 15.09
CA LYS A 150 28.72 33.12 15.04
C LYS A 150 29.39 33.78 16.24
N ASP A 151 28.65 34.43 17.12
CA ASP A 151 29.22 35.27 18.18
C ASP A 151 29.32 34.55 19.54
N HIS A 152 29.42 33.22 19.52
CA HIS A 152 29.52 32.40 20.70
C HIS A 152 30.98 32.13 21.10
N LYS A 153 31.18 31.97 22.40
CA LYS A 153 32.48 31.67 23.04
C LYS A 153 32.32 30.57 24.09
N ILE A 154 33.44 30.11 24.62
CA ILE A 154 33.47 29.20 25.76
C ILE A 154 32.68 29.77 26.93
N ASP A 155 31.96 28.91 27.65
CA ASP A 155 31.04 29.19 28.76
C ASP A 155 29.70 29.79 28.36
N ASP A 156 29.43 30.04 27.05
CA ASP A 156 28.12 30.46 26.61
C ASP A 156 27.11 29.31 26.75
N VAL A 157 25.89 29.69 27.13
CA VAL A 157 24.75 28.78 27.24
C VAL A 157 23.90 28.91 25.97
N VAL A 158 23.61 27.77 25.36
CA VAL A 158 22.80 27.70 24.13
C VAL A 158 21.57 26.80 24.35
N ASP A 159 20.43 27.21 23.78
CA ASP A 159 19.19 26.44 23.81
C ASP A 159 19.24 25.33 22.78
N ILE A 160 19.07 24.09 23.20
CA ILE A 160 19.03 22.96 22.25
C ILE A 160 17.63 22.93 21.60
N PRO A 161 17.52 23.06 20.27
CA PRO A 161 16.23 23.09 19.60
C PRO A 161 15.38 21.85 19.89
N GLY A 162 14.14 22.08 20.30
CA GLY A 162 13.18 21.02 20.64
C GLY A 162 13.40 20.37 22.01
N MET A 163 14.40 20.82 22.81
CA MET A 163 14.63 20.35 24.16
C MET A 163 14.27 21.40 25.20
N GLU A 164 13.87 20.95 26.40
CA GLU A 164 13.57 21.82 27.56
C GLU A 164 14.83 22.14 28.39
N PHE A 165 16.01 21.73 27.95
CA PHE A 165 17.29 21.96 28.61
C PHE A 165 18.32 22.56 27.65
N THR A 166 19.36 23.16 28.22
CA THR A 166 20.38 23.89 27.49
C THR A 166 21.70 23.11 27.43
N ALA A 167 22.65 23.61 26.66
CA ALA A 167 24.04 23.15 26.71
C ALA A 167 24.98 24.33 26.93
N VAL A 168 26.16 24.03 27.47
CA VAL A 168 27.26 24.98 27.66
C VAL A 168 28.36 24.69 26.63
N VAL A 169 28.86 25.72 25.98
CA VAL A 169 30.02 25.62 25.09
C VAL A 169 31.26 25.39 25.93
N VAL A 170 31.88 24.22 25.82
CA VAL A 170 33.10 23.87 26.61
C VAL A 170 34.36 23.99 25.80
N GLU A 171 34.28 23.91 24.48
CA GLU A 171 35.40 24.11 23.55
C GLU A 171 34.85 24.67 22.23
N PHE A 172 35.54 25.68 21.71
CA PHE A 172 35.17 26.30 20.44
C PHE A 172 36.38 26.29 19.50
N GLY A 173 36.34 25.43 18.50
CA GLY A 173 37.40 25.27 17.50
C GLY A 173 36.93 25.65 16.09
N ASP A 174 37.91 25.71 15.17
CA ASP A 174 37.64 26.06 13.76
C ASP A 174 36.78 25.01 13.04
N THR A 175 36.84 23.77 13.47
CA THR A 175 36.16 22.65 12.80
C THR A 175 35.05 22.04 13.65
N ILE A 176 35.16 22.07 14.97
CA ILE A 176 34.26 21.44 15.93
C ILE A 176 34.00 22.35 17.14
N VAL A 177 32.81 22.21 17.69
CA VAL A 177 32.39 22.82 18.98
C VAL A 177 32.00 21.67 19.90
N ASN A 178 32.57 21.60 21.10
CA ASN A 178 32.18 20.66 22.13
C ASN A 178 31.18 21.32 23.09
N LEU A 179 30.07 20.64 23.31
CA LEU A 179 28.97 21.10 24.15
C LEU A 179 28.80 20.14 25.33
N SER A 180 28.49 20.69 26.49
CA SER A 180 28.12 19.92 27.68
C SER A 180 26.65 20.19 28.02
N LEU A 181 25.85 19.14 28.16
CA LEU A 181 24.45 19.28 28.60
C LEU A 181 24.39 19.94 29.98
N ASN A 182 23.61 21.01 30.10
CA ASN A 182 23.42 21.75 31.34
C ASN A 182 22.27 21.16 32.15
N LEU A 183 22.46 19.91 32.61
CA LEU A 183 21.51 19.15 33.41
C LEU A 183 22.12 18.82 34.76
N LYS A 184 21.33 18.93 35.84
CA LYS A 184 21.74 18.67 37.22
C LYS A 184 20.84 17.59 37.82
N LYS A 185 21.38 16.83 38.79
CA LYS A 185 20.60 15.86 39.54
C LYS A 185 19.37 16.52 40.15
N GLY A 186 18.19 15.98 39.86
CA GLY A 186 16.90 16.48 40.30
C GLY A 186 16.11 17.19 39.21
N ASP A 187 16.78 17.66 38.14
CA ASP A 187 16.09 18.31 37.01
C ASP A 187 15.08 17.37 36.37
N THR A 188 13.98 17.94 35.91
CA THR A 188 12.92 17.24 35.17
C THR A 188 12.69 17.93 33.84
N PHE A 189 12.42 17.17 32.78
CA PHE A 189 12.17 17.66 31.45
C PHE A 189 11.34 16.66 30.66
N ASN A 190 10.79 17.09 29.52
CA ASN A 190 10.13 16.21 28.58
C ASN A 190 10.99 16.03 27.34
N MET A 191 11.22 14.78 26.91
CA MET A 191 11.82 14.51 25.61
C MET A 191 10.76 14.68 24.50
N PRO A 192 11.11 15.23 23.34
CA PRO A 192 10.19 15.34 22.22
C PRO A 192 9.51 13.99 21.92
N GLU A 193 8.19 14.03 21.72
CA GLU A 193 7.36 12.87 21.44
C GLU A 193 7.29 11.81 22.56
N SER A 194 7.94 12.05 23.72
CA SER A 194 7.81 11.18 24.88
C SER A 194 6.45 11.40 25.57
N PRO A 195 5.73 10.32 25.93
CA PRO A 195 4.46 10.46 26.64
C PRO A 195 4.63 10.69 28.15
N TRP A 196 5.85 10.67 28.67
CA TRP A 196 6.18 10.84 30.09
C TRP A 196 7.29 11.85 30.30
N MET A 197 7.36 12.34 31.53
CA MET A 197 8.43 13.21 32.00
C MET A 197 9.66 12.39 32.38
N ASP A 198 10.82 12.99 32.26
CA ASP A 198 12.11 12.45 32.64
C ASP A 198 12.70 13.18 33.85
N LYS A 199 13.47 12.48 34.67
CA LYS A 199 14.18 13.02 35.81
C LYS A 199 15.65 12.63 35.79
N VAL A 200 16.51 13.59 35.97
CA VAL A 200 17.95 13.36 36.16
C VAL A 200 18.17 12.78 37.54
N THR A 201 18.68 11.53 37.62
CA THR A 201 18.96 10.83 38.86
C THR A 201 20.44 10.82 39.22
N GLY A 202 21.34 11.05 38.27
CA GLY A 202 22.77 11.12 38.45
C GLY A 202 23.44 11.90 37.34
N VAL A 203 24.58 12.55 37.67
CA VAL A 203 25.45 13.21 36.72
C VAL A 203 26.87 12.88 37.17
N ASP A 204 27.66 12.32 36.27
CA ASP A 204 29.11 12.12 36.45
C ASP A 204 29.89 12.89 35.38
N ASP A 205 31.17 12.61 35.22
CA ASP A 205 32.05 13.33 34.28
C ASP A 205 31.71 12.99 32.81
N VAL A 206 31.13 11.81 32.56
CA VAL A 206 30.90 11.25 31.21
C VAL A 206 29.41 11.22 30.85
N ASN A 207 28.57 10.86 31.82
CA ASN A 207 27.17 10.53 31.58
C ASN A 207 26.21 11.26 32.50
N ILE A 208 24.98 11.40 32.00
CA ILE A 208 23.82 11.84 32.75
C ILE A 208 22.86 10.66 32.81
N THR A 209 22.53 10.23 34.03
CA THR A 209 21.58 9.13 34.29
C THR A 209 20.18 9.70 34.44
N ILE A 210 19.25 9.19 33.65
CA ILE A 210 17.88 9.65 33.52
C ILE A 210 16.93 8.52 33.86
N LYS A 211 15.84 8.84 34.55
CA LYS A 211 14.76 7.89 34.85
C LYS A 211 13.43 8.47 34.41
N HIS A 212 12.63 7.69 33.69
CA HIS A 212 11.24 8.01 33.34
C HIS A 212 10.38 8.15 34.63
N ILE A 213 9.58 9.20 34.71
CA ILE A 213 8.59 9.42 35.78
C ILE A 213 7.29 8.80 35.34
N VAL A 214 7.02 7.60 35.78
CA VAL A 214 5.85 6.80 35.38
C VAL A 214 5.29 6.05 36.57
N THR A 215 4.02 5.67 36.51
CA THR A 215 3.33 4.89 37.55
C THR A 215 2.65 3.64 36.97
N PRO A 216 2.61 2.51 37.72
CA PRO A 216 1.83 1.36 37.30
C PRO A 216 0.35 1.71 37.13
N GLY A 217 -0.28 1.22 36.05
CA GLY A 217 -1.66 1.54 35.69
C GLY A 217 -1.80 2.79 34.82
N GLU A 218 -0.74 3.56 34.64
CA GLU A 218 -0.76 4.73 33.76
C GLU A 218 -0.98 4.30 32.31
N ILE A 219 -1.88 5.03 31.61
CA ILE A 219 -2.20 4.80 30.19
C ILE A 219 -1.58 5.91 29.37
N VAL A 220 -0.74 5.54 28.42
CA VAL A 220 -0.03 6.45 27.55
C VAL A 220 -0.29 6.15 26.09
N LYS A 221 -0.06 7.11 25.22
CA LYS A 221 -0.08 6.95 23.77
C LYS A 221 1.35 7.02 23.23
N LEU A 222 1.83 5.94 22.66
CA LEU A 222 3.18 5.87 22.07
C LEU A 222 3.12 6.23 20.58
N GLY A 223 3.63 7.40 20.24
CA GLY A 223 3.62 7.85 18.85
C GLY A 223 2.20 7.97 18.26
N ASN A 224 2.11 7.84 16.95
CA ASN A 224 0.83 8.00 16.22
C ASN A 224 0.17 6.66 15.87
N VAL A 225 0.08 5.75 16.88
CA VAL A 225 -0.61 4.46 16.70
C VAL A 225 -2.07 4.54 17.19
N PRO A 226 -3.00 3.71 16.67
CA PRO A 226 -4.42 3.78 17.03
C PRO A 226 -4.77 3.17 18.39
N TRP A 227 -3.83 2.54 19.10
CA TRP A 227 -4.04 1.98 20.42
C TRP A 227 -3.32 2.75 21.52
N ASN A 228 -3.78 2.57 22.73
CA ASN A 228 -3.12 3.03 23.95
C ASN A 228 -2.21 1.93 24.52
N THR A 229 -1.29 2.32 25.38
CA THR A 229 -0.38 1.40 26.09
C THR A 229 -0.49 1.64 27.57
N THR A 230 -0.61 0.57 28.36
CA THR A 230 -0.68 0.63 29.82
C THR A 230 0.66 0.21 30.42
N ILE A 231 1.16 0.94 31.37
CA ILE A 231 2.35 0.56 32.16
C ILE A 231 1.89 -0.42 33.22
N ILE A 232 2.20 -1.72 33.08
CA ILE A 232 1.68 -2.77 33.95
C ILE A 232 2.63 -3.16 35.08
N ASN A 233 3.93 -2.92 34.92
CA ASN A 233 4.91 -3.24 35.94
C ASN A 233 6.12 -2.29 35.85
N ILE A 234 6.73 -1.99 37.01
CA ILE A 234 7.93 -1.17 37.13
C ILE A 234 8.89 -1.86 38.09
N THR A 235 10.14 -2.00 37.66
CA THR A 235 11.28 -2.44 38.46
C THR A 235 12.30 -1.29 38.59
N ASP A 236 13.40 -1.51 39.26
CA ASP A 236 14.44 -0.47 39.40
C ASP A 236 15.05 -0.05 38.05
N LYS A 237 15.09 -0.95 37.06
CA LYS A 237 15.76 -0.73 35.77
C LYS A 237 14.83 -0.72 34.56
N ASN A 238 13.69 -1.42 34.64
CA ASN A 238 12.80 -1.62 33.51
C ASN A 238 11.36 -1.33 33.89
N MET A 239 10.55 -1.03 32.89
CA MET A 239 9.08 -1.05 32.98
C MET A 239 8.52 -2.00 31.93
N THR A 240 7.32 -2.54 32.17
CA THR A 240 6.59 -3.38 31.21
C THR A 240 5.41 -2.59 30.66
N LEU A 241 5.38 -2.46 29.36
CA LEU A 241 4.35 -1.81 28.58
C LEU A 241 3.40 -2.87 28.01
N HIS A 242 2.11 -2.75 28.30
CA HIS A 242 1.06 -3.58 27.72
C HIS A 242 0.34 -2.80 26.62
N HIS A 243 0.43 -3.25 25.37
CA HIS A 243 -0.30 -2.66 24.26
C HIS A 243 -1.78 -3.05 24.30
N ASN A 244 -2.67 -2.10 24.55
CA ASN A 244 -4.10 -2.36 24.69
C ASN A 244 -4.70 -2.78 23.34
N ARG A 245 -5.38 -3.93 23.33
CA ARG A 245 -5.97 -4.49 22.12
C ARG A 245 -7.01 -3.56 21.52
N VAL A 246 -6.98 -3.43 20.21
CA VAL A 246 -7.99 -2.75 19.38
C VAL A 246 -8.46 -3.71 18.29
N PRO A 247 -9.63 -3.48 17.66
CA PRO A 247 -10.02 -4.21 16.45
C PRO A 247 -8.96 -4.12 15.38
N ASP A 248 -8.93 -5.11 14.47
CA ASP A 248 -8.03 -5.11 13.32
C ASP A 248 -8.14 -3.76 12.58
N THR A 249 -7.01 -3.16 12.30
CA THR A 249 -6.94 -1.81 11.74
C THR A 249 -5.78 -1.66 10.78
N THR A 250 -5.83 -0.65 9.94
CA THR A 250 -4.75 -0.30 9.01
C THR A 250 -4.14 1.04 9.40
N ILE A 251 -2.82 1.09 9.49
CA ILE A 251 -2.05 2.32 9.70
C ILE A 251 -1.41 2.71 8.37
N ASN A 252 -1.70 3.92 7.90
CA ASN A 252 -1.07 4.45 6.71
C ASN A 252 0.27 5.11 7.09
N THR A 253 1.36 4.65 6.49
CA THR A 253 2.71 5.19 6.68
C THR A 253 3.28 5.70 5.36
N MET A 254 4.37 6.48 5.42
CA MET A 254 5.09 6.89 4.20
C MET A 254 5.65 5.71 3.38
N PHE A 255 5.76 4.53 3.98
CA PHE A 255 6.23 3.30 3.33
C PHE A 255 5.07 2.38 2.89
N GLY A 256 3.83 2.87 2.97
CA GLY A 256 2.62 2.14 2.64
C GLY A 256 1.79 1.72 3.85
N PRO A 257 0.65 1.07 3.62
CA PRO A 257 -0.24 0.61 4.67
C PRO A 257 0.36 -0.56 5.45
N ILE A 258 0.14 -0.57 6.77
CA ILE A 258 0.48 -1.67 7.67
C ILE A 258 -0.82 -2.18 8.28
N GLN A 259 -1.14 -3.44 8.08
CA GLN A 259 -2.25 -4.09 8.76
C GLN A 259 -1.83 -4.48 10.17
N VAL A 260 -2.61 -4.08 11.15
CA VAL A 260 -2.34 -4.34 12.57
C VAL A 260 -3.45 -5.20 13.15
N SER A 261 -3.06 -6.25 13.83
CA SER A 261 -3.96 -7.13 14.56
C SER A 261 -3.34 -7.62 15.87
N PHE A 262 -4.19 -8.04 16.80
CA PHE A 262 -3.78 -8.60 18.09
C PHE A 262 -4.27 -10.04 18.16
N ARG A 263 -3.35 -11.01 18.21
CA ARG A 263 -3.63 -12.45 18.27
C ARG A 263 -2.65 -13.13 19.23
N ASP A 264 -3.13 -14.05 20.05
CA ASP A 264 -2.30 -14.91 20.90
C ASP A 264 -1.20 -14.16 21.68
N ASP A 265 -1.56 -13.07 22.36
CA ASP A 265 -0.65 -12.18 23.09
C ASP A 265 0.50 -11.57 22.23
N LYS A 266 0.26 -11.47 20.93
CA LYS A 266 1.12 -10.78 19.99
C LYS A 266 0.42 -9.59 19.36
N LEU A 267 1.17 -8.52 19.17
CA LEU A 267 0.89 -7.43 18.26
C LEU A 267 1.51 -7.81 16.90
N ILE A 268 0.68 -7.99 15.91
CA ILE A 268 1.08 -8.38 14.57
C ILE A 268 0.99 -7.17 13.66
N MET A 269 2.09 -6.84 13.02
CA MET A 269 2.19 -5.79 12.00
C MET A 269 2.53 -6.43 10.67
N ASP A 270 1.58 -6.44 9.73
CA ASP A 270 1.71 -7.04 8.41
C ASP A 270 1.83 -5.94 7.35
N ARG A 271 2.95 -5.95 6.61
CA ARG A 271 3.24 -5.04 5.49
C ARG A 271 3.00 -5.69 4.12
N ASN A 272 2.40 -6.89 4.09
CA ASN A 272 1.93 -7.48 2.85
C ASN A 272 0.79 -6.62 2.27
N GLN A 273 0.59 -6.74 0.97
CA GLN A 273 -0.61 -6.14 0.36
C GLN A 273 -1.87 -6.80 0.95
N PRO A 274 -2.99 -6.06 1.10
CA PRO A 274 -4.21 -6.59 1.75
C PRO A 274 -4.77 -7.86 1.14
N LEU A 275 -4.51 -8.09 -0.15
CA LEU A 275 -4.98 -9.26 -0.91
C LEU A 275 -3.87 -10.31 -1.14
N ALA A 276 -2.66 -10.12 -0.60
CA ALA A 276 -1.62 -11.15 -0.67
C ALA A 276 -2.05 -12.44 0.04
N GLY A 277 -1.75 -13.58 -0.56
CA GLY A 277 -2.14 -14.90 -0.06
C GLY A 277 -3.63 -15.23 -0.16
N LYS A 278 -4.43 -14.35 -0.78
CA LYS A 278 -5.87 -14.58 -0.97
C LYS A 278 -6.16 -15.15 -2.35
N THR A 279 -7.01 -16.17 -2.41
CA THR A 279 -7.66 -16.60 -3.66
C THR A 279 -8.72 -15.58 -4.00
N LEU A 280 -8.69 -15.07 -5.22
CA LEU A 280 -9.65 -14.08 -5.71
C LEU A 280 -10.61 -14.73 -6.69
N ILE A 281 -11.89 -14.38 -6.61
CA ILE A 281 -12.93 -14.88 -7.50
C ILE A 281 -13.57 -13.69 -8.18
N PHE A 282 -13.40 -13.56 -9.49
CA PHE A 282 -14.01 -12.51 -10.28
C PHE A 282 -15.16 -13.07 -11.11
N THR A 283 -16.35 -12.50 -10.96
CA THR A 283 -17.43 -12.67 -11.93
C THR A 283 -17.26 -11.56 -12.96
N VAL A 284 -16.89 -11.91 -14.19
CA VAL A 284 -16.55 -10.98 -15.27
C VAL A 284 -17.58 -11.10 -16.39
N THR A 285 -18.12 -9.98 -16.86
CA THR A 285 -18.97 -9.88 -18.05
C THR A 285 -18.26 -9.02 -19.09
N VAL A 286 -18.09 -9.52 -20.28
CA VAL A 286 -17.50 -8.78 -21.40
C VAL A 286 -18.54 -7.86 -22.00
N GLU A 287 -18.30 -6.54 -21.96
CA GLU A 287 -19.21 -5.54 -22.54
C GLU A 287 -18.87 -5.26 -24.00
N GLU A 288 -17.59 -5.13 -24.33
CA GLU A 288 -17.14 -4.69 -25.64
C GLU A 288 -15.71 -5.15 -25.94
N ILE A 289 -15.44 -5.50 -27.19
CA ILE A 289 -14.09 -5.55 -27.76
C ILE A 289 -13.89 -4.23 -28.50
N VAL A 290 -13.17 -3.30 -27.85
CA VAL A 290 -12.96 -1.93 -28.37
C VAL A 290 -12.05 -1.92 -29.60
N SER A 291 -11.00 -2.73 -29.57
CA SER A 291 -10.10 -2.95 -30.71
C SER A 291 -9.49 -4.33 -30.68
N LYS A 292 -9.38 -4.94 -31.84
CA LYS A 292 -8.63 -6.20 -32.03
C LYS A 292 -7.13 -5.90 -32.13
N ALA A 293 -6.33 -6.86 -31.67
CA ALA A 293 -4.89 -6.85 -31.96
C ALA A 293 -4.69 -6.86 -33.49
N GLU A 294 -3.74 -6.06 -33.99
CA GLU A 294 -3.33 -6.19 -35.39
C GLU A 294 -2.83 -7.60 -35.63
N SER A 295 -3.40 -8.29 -36.63
CA SER A 295 -2.89 -9.60 -37.06
C SER A 295 -1.48 -9.38 -37.59
N VAL A 296 -0.47 -9.83 -36.87
CA VAL A 296 0.89 -9.92 -37.39
C VAL A 296 0.87 -11.06 -38.41
N ASP A 297 0.71 -10.73 -39.68
CA ASP A 297 0.85 -11.68 -40.79
C ASP A 297 2.21 -12.36 -40.65
N GLY A 298 2.15 -13.68 -40.53
CA GLY A 298 3.25 -14.50 -40.09
C GLY A 298 4.55 -14.30 -40.89
N ASN A 299 5.48 -13.59 -40.27
CA ASN A 299 6.90 -13.88 -40.43
C ASN A 299 7.72 -13.15 -39.36
N GLY A 300 8.10 -13.86 -38.30
CA GLY A 300 9.00 -13.34 -37.27
C GLY A 300 8.78 -14.02 -35.94
N GLY A 301 9.43 -15.16 -35.72
CA GLY A 301 9.52 -15.76 -34.40
C GLY A 301 10.19 -14.82 -33.41
N ALA A 302 9.40 -14.25 -32.52
CA ALA A 302 9.89 -13.58 -31.34
C ALA A 302 9.32 -14.35 -30.14
N GLY A 303 10.22 -15.04 -29.44
CA GLY A 303 9.91 -15.69 -28.17
C GLY A 303 9.33 -14.68 -27.20
N LEU A 304 8.38 -15.13 -26.38
CA LEU A 304 7.82 -14.38 -25.27
C LEU A 304 8.96 -13.80 -24.42
N PRO A 305 8.91 -12.51 -24.08
CA PRO A 305 9.89 -11.95 -23.15
C PRO A 305 9.73 -12.61 -21.78
N PRO A 306 10.81 -12.81 -21.02
CA PRO A 306 10.74 -13.37 -19.69
C PRO A 306 9.91 -12.44 -18.79
N VAL A 307 9.02 -13.06 -18.01
CA VAL A 307 8.17 -12.38 -17.02
C VAL A 307 9.08 -11.72 -16.00
N SER A 308 9.39 -10.44 -16.20
CA SER A 308 10.07 -9.63 -15.20
C SER A 308 9.04 -9.08 -14.24
N SER A 309 9.20 -9.45 -13.00
CA SER A 309 8.42 -9.05 -11.85
C SER A 309 8.52 -7.55 -11.59
N ILE A 310 7.58 -6.74 -12.09
CA ILE A 310 7.22 -5.45 -11.50
C ILE A 310 5.81 -5.12 -12.01
N LEU A 311 4.80 -5.54 -11.25
CA LEU A 311 3.44 -5.02 -11.41
C LEU A 311 3.36 -3.68 -10.68
N PRO A 312 2.90 -2.62 -11.34
CA PRO A 312 2.53 -1.42 -10.60
C PRO A 312 1.32 -1.77 -9.71
N PRO A 313 1.29 -1.28 -8.46
CA PRO A 313 0.14 -1.47 -7.60
C PRO A 313 -1.08 -0.84 -8.26
N LEU A 314 -2.22 -1.53 -8.24
CA LEU A 314 -3.52 -0.88 -8.38
C LEU A 314 -3.53 0.32 -7.44
N LYS A 315 -3.66 1.52 -7.99
CA LYS A 315 -3.90 2.72 -7.20
C LYS A 315 -5.27 2.56 -6.55
N ILE A 316 -5.28 2.03 -5.34
CA ILE A 316 -6.38 2.23 -4.41
C ILE A 316 -6.12 3.64 -3.87
N GLU A 317 -6.72 4.64 -4.54
CA GLU A 317 -6.82 5.99 -4.01
C GLU A 317 -7.83 6.05 -2.87
#